data_d1fcb32dfdf8a18926240893a1ce63e5
#
_entry.id   d1fcb32dfdf8a18926240893a1ce63e5
#
_cell.length_a   1.000
_cell.length_b   1.000
_cell.length_c   1.000
_cell.angle_alpha   90.00
_cell.angle_beta   90.00
_cell.angle_gamma   90.00
#
_symmetry.space_group_name_H-M   'P 1'
#
loop_
_entity.id
_entity.type
_entity.pdbx_description
1 polymer ?
#
loop_
_entity_poly.entity_id
_entity_poly.type
_entity_poly.pdbx_seq_one_letter_code
_entity_poly.pdbx_strand_id
1 'polypeptide(L)'
;MLGAVGPDEAVELARARIGLALTDAGQARFVPALRAAGVRLRGHVHVDTGLGREGFAAGELSSALAFLAGAPDAIEVAGVLSHFANTEDVTEQSYAAQQLAAFDEGVRRVREALRIPTALERHIAASAAALLLPQARHDVVRIGISLYGLWPSSETRLSARALLGRVPELKPALSWRCRSQLTKWLPAGSFVGYGCTYRCPVATRIAVLPMGYYDGYPRLLSSRAHALVNGQRCPVLGRVMMNHVVIDVTRATQDEGPVTATLLGRDGDEQVSADQLAVWAQTINYEIVTRIGAHLRRVVI
;
A
#
# COMPACT_ATOMS: atom_id res chain seq x y z
N MET A 1 10.00 6.70 -10.45
CA MET A 1 8.82 7.52 -10.05
C MET A 1 7.61 7.05 -10.85
N LEU A 2 6.51 6.74 -10.20
CA LEU A 2 5.26 6.27 -10.84
C LEU A 2 4.13 7.31 -10.78
N GLY A 3 4.35 8.48 -10.20
CA GLY A 3 3.34 9.53 -10.10
C GLY A 3 3.44 10.56 -11.21
N ALA A 4 2.39 11.37 -11.35
CA ALA A 4 2.38 12.52 -12.24
C ALA A 4 3.34 13.61 -11.75
N VAL A 5 4.03 14.26 -12.70
CA VAL A 5 4.99 15.34 -12.44
C VAL A 5 4.80 16.48 -13.45
N GLY A 6 5.28 17.66 -13.09
CA GLY A 6 5.41 18.80 -13.99
C GLY A 6 6.76 18.81 -14.73
N PRO A 7 6.94 19.76 -15.69
CA PRO A 7 8.20 19.90 -16.42
C PRO A 7 9.42 20.20 -15.51
N ASP A 8 9.25 21.04 -14.51
CA ASP A 8 10.35 21.40 -13.58
C ASP A 8 10.76 20.20 -12.72
N GLU A 9 9.78 19.45 -12.22
CA GLU A 9 10.02 18.20 -11.47
C GLU A 9 10.70 17.14 -12.35
N ALA A 10 10.34 17.05 -13.65
CA ALA A 10 11.01 16.14 -14.58
C ALA A 10 12.50 16.49 -14.73
N VAL A 11 12.87 17.78 -14.73
CA VAL A 11 14.27 18.23 -14.73
C VAL A 11 14.97 17.82 -13.43
N GLU A 12 14.31 17.98 -12.29
CA GLU A 12 14.86 17.55 -10.99
C GLU A 12 15.07 16.02 -10.93
N LEU A 13 14.11 15.25 -11.40
CA LEU A 13 14.24 13.79 -11.51
C LEU A 13 15.43 13.41 -12.40
N ALA A 14 15.59 14.07 -13.56
CA ALA A 14 16.71 13.83 -14.46
C ALA A 14 18.07 14.12 -13.78
N ARG A 15 18.19 15.24 -13.08
CA ARG A 15 19.38 15.60 -12.29
C ARG A 15 19.68 14.59 -11.18
N ALA A 16 18.64 14.12 -10.52
CA ALA A 16 18.73 13.10 -9.46
C ALA A 16 18.93 11.68 -10.00
N ARG A 17 18.95 11.47 -11.33
CA ARG A 17 19.00 10.16 -12.00
C ARG A 17 17.86 9.21 -11.59
N ILE A 18 16.69 9.78 -11.31
CA ILE A 18 15.48 9.03 -10.97
C ILE A 18 14.68 8.78 -12.24
N GLY A 19 14.42 7.50 -12.56
CA GLY A 19 13.60 7.12 -13.71
C GLY A 19 12.13 7.50 -13.50
N LEU A 20 11.45 7.92 -14.59
CA LEU A 20 10.04 8.30 -14.60
C LEU A 20 9.23 7.34 -15.49
N ALA A 21 8.05 6.94 -15.03
CA ALA A 21 7.06 6.28 -15.88
C ALA A 21 6.49 7.28 -16.90
N LEU A 22 6.60 6.94 -18.16
CA LEU A 22 6.01 7.69 -19.28
C LEU A 22 4.63 7.09 -19.56
N THR A 23 3.57 7.83 -19.24
CA THR A 23 2.20 7.32 -19.16
C THR A 23 1.26 7.90 -20.21
N ASP A 24 1.60 9.05 -20.79
CA ASP A 24 0.75 9.75 -21.77
C ASP A 24 1.56 10.66 -22.69
N ALA A 25 0.98 11.03 -23.83
CA ALA A 25 1.62 11.88 -24.83
C ALA A 25 1.81 13.35 -24.37
N GLY A 26 1.05 13.80 -23.36
CA GLY A 26 1.19 15.14 -22.79
C GLY A 26 2.54 15.36 -22.10
N GLN A 27 3.27 14.30 -21.79
CA GLN A 27 4.63 14.36 -21.24
C GLN A 27 5.68 14.86 -22.26
N ALA A 28 5.29 15.01 -23.54
CA ALA A 28 6.08 15.74 -24.55
C ALA A 28 6.45 17.16 -24.09
N ARG A 29 5.63 17.79 -23.24
CA ARG A 29 5.89 19.09 -22.64
C ARG A 29 7.15 19.18 -21.78
N PHE A 30 7.71 18.04 -21.39
CA PHE A 30 8.97 18.01 -20.62
C PHE A 30 10.18 18.32 -21.49
N VAL A 31 10.13 18.01 -22.80
CA VAL A 31 11.27 18.11 -23.72
C VAL A 31 11.88 19.50 -23.77
N PRO A 32 11.11 20.61 -23.91
CA PRO A 32 11.70 21.94 -23.90
C PRO A 32 12.45 22.25 -22.59
N ALA A 33 11.89 21.90 -21.43
CA ALA A 33 12.52 22.15 -20.14
C ALA A 33 13.79 21.31 -19.93
N LEU A 34 13.75 20.04 -20.31
CA LEU A 34 14.91 19.14 -20.25
C LEU A 34 16.06 19.63 -21.14
N ARG A 35 15.75 20.07 -22.37
CA ARG A 35 16.72 20.66 -23.30
C ARG A 35 17.33 21.96 -22.77
N ALA A 36 16.48 22.86 -22.26
CA ALA A 36 16.94 24.12 -21.66
C ALA A 36 17.84 23.89 -20.46
N ALA A 37 17.58 22.87 -19.67
CA ALA A 37 18.39 22.48 -18.52
C ALA A 37 19.63 21.64 -18.87
N GLY A 38 19.78 21.19 -20.12
CA GLY A 38 20.89 20.36 -20.59
C GLY A 38 20.94 18.99 -19.92
N VAL A 39 19.77 18.43 -19.54
CA VAL A 39 19.66 17.15 -18.86
C VAL A 39 18.81 16.16 -19.65
N ARG A 40 19.04 14.85 -19.43
CA ARG A 40 18.33 13.78 -20.10
C ARG A 40 17.56 12.96 -19.07
N LEU A 41 16.23 12.84 -19.25
CA LEU A 41 15.36 12.09 -18.37
C LEU A 41 15.41 10.60 -18.74
N ARG A 42 15.62 9.73 -17.75
CA ARG A 42 15.48 8.30 -17.89
C ARG A 42 14.00 7.92 -17.80
N GLY A 43 13.40 7.45 -18.89
CA GLY A 43 11.98 7.13 -19.00
C GLY A 43 11.73 5.62 -19.14
N HIS A 44 10.68 5.15 -18.52
CA HIS A 44 10.13 3.80 -18.74
C HIS A 44 8.74 3.91 -19.36
N VAL A 45 8.55 3.40 -20.55
CA VAL A 45 7.27 3.45 -21.26
C VAL A 45 6.25 2.58 -20.55
N HIS A 46 5.17 3.17 -20.07
CA HIS A 46 4.08 2.45 -19.43
C HIS A 46 3.07 2.01 -20.49
N VAL A 47 2.98 0.71 -20.74
CA VAL A 47 1.97 0.11 -21.62
C VAL A 47 0.78 -0.30 -20.76
N ASP A 48 -0.40 0.26 -21.02
CA ASP A 48 -1.62 -0.24 -20.39
C ASP A 48 -2.07 -1.54 -21.06
N THR A 49 -1.94 -2.61 -20.32
CA THR A 49 -2.30 -3.97 -20.77
C THR A 49 -3.68 -4.40 -20.28
N GLY A 50 -4.45 -3.46 -19.71
CA GLY A 50 -5.82 -3.73 -19.28
C GLY A 50 -6.11 -3.44 -17.81
N LEU A 51 -5.26 -2.66 -17.11
CA LEU A 51 -5.61 -2.11 -15.81
C LEU A 51 -6.58 -0.93 -15.95
N GLY A 52 -6.48 -0.16 -17.07
CA GLY A 52 -7.36 0.98 -17.34
C GLY A 52 -7.12 2.17 -16.40
N ARG A 53 -5.88 2.41 -15.99
CA ARG A 53 -5.53 3.50 -15.07
C ARG A 53 -4.58 4.51 -15.71
N GLU A 54 -3.36 4.10 -15.99
CA GLU A 54 -2.30 4.90 -16.59
C GLU A 54 -1.59 4.08 -17.66
N GLY A 55 -0.91 4.76 -18.59
CA GLY A 55 -0.14 4.08 -19.63
C GLY A 55 -0.77 4.20 -21.00
N PHE A 56 0.05 3.95 -22.02
CA PHE A 56 -0.40 3.99 -23.41
C PHE A 56 -1.17 2.73 -23.75
N ALA A 57 -2.42 2.89 -24.13
CA ALA A 57 -3.20 1.79 -24.72
C ALA A 57 -2.56 1.32 -26.04
N ALA A 58 -2.89 0.10 -26.46
CA ALA A 58 -2.29 -0.50 -27.67
C ALA A 58 -2.40 0.38 -28.92
N GLY A 59 -3.51 1.14 -29.08
CA GLY A 59 -3.73 2.08 -30.18
C GLY A 59 -2.91 3.37 -30.08
N GLU A 60 -2.56 3.81 -28.86
CA GLU A 60 -1.83 5.05 -28.60
C GLU A 60 -0.31 4.86 -28.62
N LEU A 61 0.15 3.64 -28.45
CA LEU A 61 1.59 3.32 -28.33
C LEU A 61 2.40 3.79 -29.54
N SER A 62 1.84 3.77 -30.75
CA SER A 62 2.54 4.19 -31.96
C SER A 62 2.84 5.69 -31.98
N SER A 63 1.91 6.54 -31.54
CA SER A 63 2.11 7.99 -31.43
C SER A 63 3.10 8.36 -30.30
N ALA A 64 3.04 7.63 -29.18
CA ALA A 64 4.01 7.78 -28.10
C ALA A 64 5.43 7.43 -28.57
N LEU A 65 5.61 6.36 -29.31
CA LEU A 65 6.90 5.93 -29.83
C LEU A 65 7.45 6.92 -30.89
N ALA A 66 6.60 7.49 -31.74
CA ALA A 66 7.01 8.54 -32.68
C ALA A 66 7.52 9.79 -31.95
N PHE A 67 6.85 10.23 -30.89
CA PHE A 67 7.28 11.33 -30.03
C PHE A 67 8.64 11.05 -29.39
N LEU A 68 8.82 9.88 -28.76
CA LEU A 68 10.06 9.50 -28.09
C LEU A 68 11.24 9.36 -29.09
N ALA A 69 10.99 8.85 -30.29
CA ALA A 69 11.96 8.82 -31.37
C ALA A 69 12.43 10.22 -31.82
N GLY A 70 11.57 11.24 -31.68
CA GLY A 70 11.87 12.64 -31.99
C GLY A 70 12.61 13.43 -30.91
N ALA A 71 12.82 12.84 -29.72
CA ALA A 71 13.44 13.50 -28.59
C ALA A 71 14.51 12.65 -27.84
N PRO A 72 15.40 11.93 -28.55
CA PRO A 72 16.38 11.05 -27.89
C PRO A 72 17.44 11.80 -27.10
N ASP A 73 17.61 13.08 -27.38
CA ASP A 73 18.48 14.01 -26.67
C ASP A 73 17.93 14.42 -25.29
N ALA A 74 16.62 14.43 -25.14
CA ALA A 74 15.93 14.84 -23.91
C ALA A 74 15.45 13.65 -23.07
N ILE A 75 15.02 12.56 -23.72
CA ILE A 75 14.48 11.38 -23.03
C ILE A 75 15.24 10.12 -23.48
N GLU A 76 15.76 9.41 -22.51
CA GLU A 76 16.31 8.06 -22.66
C GLU A 76 15.24 7.03 -22.31
N VAL A 77 14.82 6.21 -23.26
CA VAL A 77 13.95 5.10 -22.96
C VAL A 77 14.80 3.94 -22.42
N ALA A 78 14.74 3.74 -21.11
CA ALA A 78 15.51 2.75 -20.38
C ALA A 78 14.74 1.46 -20.10
N GLY A 79 13.40 1.51 -20.15
CA GLY A 79 12.59 0.33 -19.86
C GLY A 79 11.15 0.44 -20.32
N VAL A 80 10.44 -0.64 -20.08
CA VAL A 80 8.99 -0.76 -20.31
C VAL A 80 8.33 -1.33 -19.07
N LEU A 81 7.20 -0.76 -18.70
CA LEU A 81 6.41 -1.23 -17.55
C LEU A 81 4.94 -1.42 -17.90
N SER A 82 4.29 -2.23 -17.09
CA SER A 82 2.84 -2.32 -17.01
C SER A 82 2.42 -2.63 -15.57
N HIS A 83 1.14 -2.87 -15.33
CA HIS A 83 0.61 -3.27 -14.03
C HIS A 83 -0.54 -4.25 -14.20
N PHE A 84 -0.53 -5.33 -13.44
CA PHE A 84 -1.64 -6.28 -13.44
C PHE A 84 -2.88 -5.69 -12.79
N ALA A 85 -4.04 -5.95 -13.38
CA ALA A 85 -5.33 -5.60 -12.81
C ALA A 85 -5.78 -6.61 -11.74
N ASN A 86 -5.51 -7.91 -11.99
CA ASN A 86 -5.87 -8.99 -11.09
C ASN A 86 -4.82 -10.10 -11.14
N THR A 87 -4.18 -10.34 -10.01
CA THR A 87 -3.26 -11.48 -9.78
C THR A 87 -3.55 -12.16 -8.45
N GLU A 88 -4.67 -11.78 -7.82
CA GLU A 88 -5.05 -12.24 -6.49
C GLU A 88 -6.09 -13.37 -6.54
N ASP A 89 -6.72 -13.59 -7.69
CA ASP A 89 -7.68 -14.67 -7.88
C ASP A 89 -7.00 -16.03 -7.80
N VAL A 90 -7.59 -16.93 -7.01
CA VAL A 90 -7.07 -18.29 -6.79
C VAL A 90 -7.40 -19.22 -7.97
N THR A 91 -8.52 -18.96 -8.64
CA THR A 91 -9.13 -19.87 -9.61
C THR A 91 -8.98 -19.42 -11.04
N GLU A 92 -8.80 -18.11 -11.30
CA GLU A 92 -8.83 -17.51 -12.62
C GLU A 92 -7.60 -16.61 -12.84
N GLN A 93 -6.67 -17.08 -13.65
CA GLN A 93 -5.43 -16.37 -14.01
C GLN A 93 -5.35 -16.04 -15.50
N SER A 94 -6.40 -16.32 -16.29
CA SER A 94 -6.37 -16.12 -17.75
C SER A 94 -6.17 -14.66 -18.12
N TYR A 95 -6.78 -13.74 -17.35
CA TYR A 95 -6.62 -12.30 -17.59
C TYR A 95 -5.18 -11.82 -17.30
N ALA A 96 -4.56 -12.31 -16.24
CA ALA A 96 -3.14 -12.03 -15.97
C ALA A 96 -2.24 -12.57 -17.07
N ALA A 97 -2.53 -13.75 -17.62
CA ALA A 97 -1.80 -14.31 -18.77
C ALA A 97 -1.97 -13.47 -20.04
N GLN A 98 -3.19 -12.97 -20.32
CA GLN A 98 -3.45 -12.04 -21.42
C GLN A 98 -2.68 -10.72 -21.25
N GLN A 99 -2.69 -10.14 -20.04
CA GLN A 99 -1.93 -8.92 -19.73
C GLN A 99 -0.41 -9.14 -19.91
N LEU A 100 0.12 -10.29 -19.51
CA LEU A 100 1.52 -10.63 -19.70
C LEU A 100 1.90 -10.72 -21.18
N ALA A 101 1.08 -11.40 -22.00
CA ALA A 101 1.28 -11.49 -23.44
C ALA A 101 1.21 -10.11 -24.12
N ALA A 102 0.25 -9.27 -23.72
CA ALA A 102 0.14 -7.90 -24.22
C ALA A 102 1.34 -7.02 -23.80
N PHE A 103 1.90 -7.27 -22.62
CA PHE A 103 3.12 -6.61 -22.14
C PHE A 103 4.35 -7.01 -22.99
N ASP A 104 4.54 -8.29 -23.23
CA ASP A 104 5.65 -8.78 -24.08
C ASP A 104 5.57 -8.22 -25.50
N GLU A 105 4.37 -8.14 -26.07
CA GLU A 105 4.14 -7.47 -27.36
C GLU A 105 4.45 -5.97 -27.30
N GLY A 106 4.05 -5.28 -26.24
CA GLY A 106 4.39 -3.88 -25.99
C GLY A 106 5.91 -3.65 -25.94
N VAL A 107 6.63 -4.48 -25.21
CA VAL A 107 8.10 -4.46 -25.15
C VAL A 107 8.72 -4.63 -26.53
N ARG A 108 8.24 -5.59 -27.33
CA ARG A 108 8.71 -5.81 -28.69
C ARG A 108 8.53 -4.57 -29.56
N ARG A 109 7.32 -3.96 -29.55
CA ARG A 109 7.01 -2.74 -30.30
C ARG A 109 7.90 -1.56 -29.92
N VAL A 110 8.11 -1.34 -28.62
CA VAL A 110 9.01 -0.29 -28.12
C VAL A 110 10.42 -0.48 -28.63
N ARG A 111 10.96 -1.71 -28.54
CA ARG A 111 12.31 -2.03 -28.99
C ARG A 111 12.50 -1.80 -30.50
N GLU A 112 11.56 -2.27 -31.30
CA GLU A 112 11.61 -2.17 -32.76
C GLU A 112 11.50 -0.69 -33.22
N ALA A 113 10.50 0.04 -32.73
CA ALA A 113 10.24 1.41 -33.16
C ALA A 113 11.36 2.38 -32.80
N LEU A 114 11.95 2.22 -31.61
CA LEU A 114 13.02 3.09 -31.13
C LEU A 114 14.42 2.56 -31.47
N ARG A 115 14.51 1.39 -32.13
CA ARG A 115 15.79 0.75 -32.54
C ARG A 115 16.78 0.65 -31.38
N ILE A 116 16.31 0.27 -30.20
CA ILE A 116 17.13 0.22 -28.98
C ILE A 116 18.01 -1.02 -29.03
N PRO A 117 19.35 -0.86 -29.13
CA PRO A 117 20.28 -2.00 -29.26
C PRO A 117 20.51 -2.71 -27.91
N THR A 118 20.32 -2.00 -26.81
CA THR A 118 20.55 -2.53 -25.45
C THR A 118 19.31 -3.22 -24.88
N ALA A 119 19.48 -3.97 -23.80
CA ALA A 119 18.36 -4.54 -23.09
C ALA A 119 17.52 -3.43 -22.41
N LEU A 120 16.19 -3.47 -22.64
CA LEU A 120 15.25 -2.65 -21.91
C LEU A 120 14.93 -3.30 -20.57
N GLU A 121 14.89 -2.54 -19.49
CA GLU A 121 14.39 -3.02 -18.21
C GLU A 121 12.88 -3.28 -18.30
N ARG A 122 12.46 -4.50 -18.05
CA ARG A 122 11.05 -4.90 -18.10
C ARG A 122 10.52 -5.10 -16.70
N HIS A 123 9.37 -4.52 -16.39
CA HIS A 123 8.74 -4.72 -15.10
C HIS A 123 7.21 -4.58 -15.14
N ILE A 124 6.51 -5.63 -14.73
CA ILE A 124 5.06 -5.66 -14.63
C ILE A 124 4.59 -6.08 -13.22
N ALA A 125 5.38 -6.95 -12.54
CA ALA A 125 4.99 -7.54 -11.28
C ALA A 125 5.08 -6.57 -10.11
N ALA A 126 3.97 -6.41 -9.38
CA ALA A 126 3.89 -5.88 -8.02
C ALA A 126 3.96 -7.04 -7.01
N SER A 127 3.63 -6.80 -5.73
CA SER A 127 3.80 -7.80 -4.66
C SER A 127 3.16 -9.15 -4.95
N ALA A 128 1.88 -9.19 -5.38
CA ALA A 128 1.16 -10.44 -5.64
C ALA A 128 1.80 -11.21 -6.79
N ALA A 129 1.95 -10.58 -7.95
CA ALA A 129 2.57 -11.22 -9.12
C ALA A 129 4.02 -11.63 -8.87
N ALA A 130 4.80 -10.84 -8.14
CA ALA A 130 6.17 -11.19 -7.80
C ALA A 130 6.27 -12.45 -6.91
N LEU A 131 5.27 -12.67 -6.05
CA LEU A 131 5.18 -13.87 -5.23
C LEU A 131 4.71 -15.08 -6.04
N LEU A 132 3.66 -14.91 -6.86
CA LEU A 132 2.91 -16.02 -7.47
C LEU A 132 3.32 -16.38 -8.89
N LEU A 133 3.78 -15.40 -9.68
CA LEU A 133 4.02 -15.53 -11.12
C LEU A 133 5.51 -15.36 -11.47
N PRO A 134 6.35 -16.41 -11.34
CA PRO A 134 7.79 -16.31 -11.65
C PRO A 134 8.08 -15.74 -13.02
N GLN A 135 7.27 -16.07 -14.04
CA GLN A 135 7.41 -15.61 -15.42
C GLN A 135 7.16 -14.09 -15.59
N ALA A 136 6.46 -13.44 -14.64
CA ALA A 136 6.20 -12.02 -14.68
C ALA A 136 7.27 -11.15 -13.97
N ARG A 137 8.26 -11.76 -13.35
CA ARG A 137 9.28 -11.01 -12.57
C ARG A 137 10.20 -10.20 -13.47
N HIS A 138 10.50 -10.69 -14.67
CA HIS A 138 11.41 -10.06 -15.64
C HIS A 138 12.69 -9.51 -14.99
N ASP A 139 13.06 -8.26 -15.31
CA ASP A 139 14.33 -7.66 -14.87
C ASP A 139 14.18 -6.92 -13.52
N VAL A 140 12.97 -6.39 -13.23
CA VAL A 140 12.67 -5.61 -12.01
C VAL A 140 11.28 -5.96 -11.48
N VAL A 141 11.15 -6.03 -10.16
CA VAL A 141 9.85 -6.16 -9.45
C VAL A 141 9.59 -4.93 -8.57
N ARG A 142 8.33 -4.55 -8.43
CA ARG A 142 7.91 -3.40 -7.62
C ARG A 142 7.19 -3.87 -6.38
N ILE A 143 7.95 -4.19 -5.34
CA ILE A 143 7.39 -4.70 -4.08
C ILE A 143 6.92 -3.54 -3.21
N GLY A 144 5.63 -3.51 -2.91
CA GLY A 144 5.00 -2.57 -1.98
C GLY A 144 4.66 -3.26 -0.66
N ILE A 145 3.42 -3.74 -0.53
CA ILE A 145 2.87 -4.24 0.73
C ILE A 145 3.67 -5.42 1.32
N SER A 146 4.22 -6.29 0.48
CA SER A 146 5.00 -7.44 0.95
C SER A 146 6.37 -7.04 1.52
N LEU A 147 6.91 -5.86 1.17
CA LEU A 147 8.10 -5.31 1.82
C LEU A 147 7.84 -4.97 3.30
N TYR A 148 6.60 -4.59 3.61
CA TYR A 148 6.15 -4.37 4.99
C TYR A 148 5.76 -5.65 5.73
N GLY A 149 6.01 -6.81 5.12
CA GLY A 149 5.72 -8.11 5.72
C GLY A 149 4.23 -8.47 5.73
N LEU A 150 3.44 -7.88 4.83
CA LEU A 150 2.02 -8.15 4.71
C LEU A 150 1.73 -8.87 3.39
N TRP A 151 0.80 -9.80 3.43
CA TRP A 151 0.26 -10.43 2.22
C TRP A 151 -0.63 -9.43 1.47
N PRO A 152 -0.59 -9.41 0.11
CA PRO A 152 -1.49 -8.59 -0.67
C PRO A 152 -2.96 -8.85 -0.34
N SER A 153 -3.33 -10.12 -0.20
CA SER A 153 -4.65 -10.57 0.23
C SER A 153 -4.58 -11.97 0.83
N SER A 154 -5.67 -12.43 1.46
CA SER A 154 -5.84 -13.81 1.90
C SER A 154 -5.80 -14.79 0.72
N GLU A 155 -6.37 -14.38 -0.41
CA GLU A 155 -6.42 -15.14 -1.66
C GLU A 155 -5.01 -15.34 -2.21
N THR A 156 -4.17 -14.30 -2.24
CA THR A 156 -2.75 -14.39 -2.63
C THR A 156 -2.00 -15.41 -1.76
N ARG A 157 -2.27 -15.41 -0.46
CA ARG A 157 -1.64 -16.36 0.47
C ARG A 157 -2.08 -17.80 0.21
N LEU A 158 -3.37 -18.01 -0.08
CA LEU A 158 -3.90 -19.33 -0.45
C LEU A 158 -3.33 -19.80 -1.79
N SER A 159 -3.27 -18.92 -2.79
CA SER A 159 -2.67 -19.20 -4.09
C SER A 159 -1.20 -19.59 -3.97
N ALA A 160 -0.43 -18.91 -3.09
CA ALA A 160 0.96 -19.27 -2.83
C ALA A 160 1.11 -20.72 -2.34
N ARG A 161 0.21 -21.16 -1.46
CA ARG A 161 0.20 -22.57 -0.99
C ARG A 161 -0.09 -23.54 -2.13
N ALA A 162 -1.07 -23.22 -2.97
CA ALA A 162 -1.48 -24.09 -4.08
C ALA A 162 -0.41 -24.16 -5.20
N LEU A 163 0.15 -23.01 -5.59
CA LEU A 163 1.06 -22.91 -6.73
C LEU A 163 2.52 -23.24 -6.38
N LEU A 164 2.98 -22.86 -5.17
CA LEU A 164 4.37 -22.98 -4.76
C LEU A 164 4.63 -24.17 -3.82
N GLY A 165 3.58 -24.87 -3.39
CA GLY A 165 3.66 -25.94 -2.39
C GLY A 165 4.06 -25.46 -0.98
N ARG A 166 4.31 -24.18 -0.81
CA ARG A 166 4.67 -23.53 0.47
C ARG A 166 4.13 -22.11 0.54
N VAL A 167 3.95 -21.61 1.76
CA VAL A 167 3.63 -20.20 2.00
C VAL A 167 4.90 -19.51 2.50
N PRO A 168 5.48 -18.56 1.74
CA PRO A 168 6.59 -17.75 2.24
C PRO A 168 6.23 -17.05 3.56
N GLU A 169 7.14 -17.04 4.52
CA GLU A 169 6.93 -16.32 5.76
C GLU A 169 7.14 -14.82 5.53
N LEU A 170 6.09 -14.03 5.72
CA LEU A 170 6.15 -12.57 5.74
C LEU A 170 6.03 -12.09 7.18
N LYS A 171 7.00 -11.30 7.64
CA LYS A 171 7.05 -10.77 9.01
C LYS A 171 6.61 -9.31 9.00
N PRO A 172 5.45 -8.96 9.60
CA PRO A 172 5.00 -7.58 9.67
C PRO A 172 6.05 -6.67 10.32
N ALA A 173 6.45 -5.62 9.60
CA ALA A 173 7.49 -4.68 10.03
C ALA A 173 6.95 -3.57 10.93
N LEU A 174 5.61 -3.43 11.07
CA LEU A 174 4.98 -2.32 11.76
C LEU A 174 4.23 -2.78 13.00
N SER A 175 4.46 -2.07 14.12
CA SER A 175 3.61 -2.11 15.31
C SER A 175 3.13 -0.71 15.63
N TRP A 176 1.87 -0.58 16.06
CA TRP A 176 1.30 0.68 16.51
C TRP A 176 0.87 0.58 17.96
N ARG A 177 1.54 1.33 18.81
CA ARG A 177 1.30 1.35 20.25
C ARG A 177 0.91 2.75 20.70
N CYS A 178 0.05 2.83 21.70
CA CYS A 178 -0.40 4.08 22.29
C CYS A 178 -0.48 3.95 23.79
N ARG A 179 0.11 4.90 24.53
CA ARG A 179 -0.06 4.98 26.00
C ARG A 179 -1.35 5.73 26.31
N SER A 180 -2.19 5.18 27.17
CA SER A 180 -3.43 5.84 27.59
C SER A 180 -3.14 7.16 28.33
N GLN A 181 -4.04 8.12 28.15
CA GLN A 181 -4.01 9.40 28.88
C GLN A 181 -4.45 9.19 30.33
N LEU A 182 -5.48 8.37 30.52
CA LEU A 182 -6.02 8.02 31.82
C LEU A 182 -6.68 6.63 31.80
N THR A 183 -6.87 6.07 32.99
CA THR A 183 -7.78 4.96 33.27
C THR A 183 -8.76 5.38 34.33
N LYS A 184 -10.00 4.89 34.27
CA LYS A 184 -11.02 5.13 35.32
C LYS A 184 -12.10 4.06 35.29
N TRP A 185 -12.80 3.91 36.41
CA TRP A 185 -14.00 3.11 36.51
C TRP A 185 -15.25 3.89 36.09
N LEU A 186 -16.10 3.28 35.30
CA LEU A 186 -17.44 3.73 34.97
C LEU A 186 -18.44 2.79 35.66
N PRO A 187 -19.49 3.31 36.37
CA PRO A 187 -20.55 2.49 36.90
C PRO A 187 -21.35 1.77 35.82
N ALA A 188 -22.00 0.68 36.19
CA ALA A 188 -22.99 0.04 35.32
C ALA A 188 -24.02 1.07 34.84
N GLY A 189 -24.43 0.96 33.58
CA GLY A 189 -25.37 1.89 32.96
C GLY A 189 -24.75 3.15 32.36
N SER A 190 -23.47 3.46 32.59
CA SER A 190 -22.78 4.61 32.00
C SER A 190 -22.67 4.47 30.48
N PHE A 191 -22.85 5.57 29.76
CA PHE A 191 -22.58 5.65 28.32
C PHE A 191 -21.13 5.97 28.03
N VAL A 192 -20.60 5.47 26.90
CA VAL A 192 -19.23 5.73 26.42
C VAL A 192 -19.28 6.38 25.04
N GLY A 193 -18.64 7.55 24.94
CA GLY A 193 -18.42 8.25 23.69
C GLY A 193 -19.67 8.94 23.11
N TYR A 194 -19.48 9.49 21.90
CA TYR A 194 -20.53 10.25 21.22
C TYR A 194 -21.71 9.38 20.77
N GLY A 195 -22.91 9.94 20.89
CA GLY A 195 -24.15 9.34 20.42
C GLY A 195 -24.66 8.22 21.31
N CYS A 196 -24.07 8.04 22.50
CA CYS A 196 -24.51 7.03 23.49
C CYS A 196 -24.67 5.62 22.90
N THR A 197 -23.80 5.26 21.95
CA THR A 197 -23.90 4.00 21.19
C THR A 197 -23.42 2.78 21.96
N TYR A 198 -22.74 2.97 23.07
CA TYR A 198 -22.32 1.91 23.98
C TYR A 198 -22.72 2.27 25.41
N ARG A 199 -23.33 1.32 26.11
CA ARG A 199 -23.69 1.43 27.52
C ARG A 199 -23.02 0.30 28.31
N CYS A 200 -22.31 0.64 29.38
CA CYS A 200 -21.63 -0.32 30.25
C CYS A 200 -22.65 -1.26 30.91
N PRO A 201 -22.64 -2.56 30.64
CA PRO A 201 -23.60 -3.50 31.29
C PRO A 201 -23.29 -3.73 32.77
N VAL A 202 -22.03 -3.59 33.14
CA VAL A 202 -21.49 -3.75 34.49
C VAL A 202 -20.52 -2.60 34.77
N ALA A 203 -20.04 -2.48 36.01
CA ALA A 203 -18.94 -1.59 36.33
C ALA A 203 -17.74 -1.95 35.44
N THR A 204 -17.26 -1.00 34.66
CA THR A 204 -16.25 -1.22 33.61
C THR A 204 -15.08 -0.28 33.80
N ARG A 205 -13.86 -0.83 33.81
CA ARG A 205 -12.66 -0.03 33.82
C ARG A 205 -12.26 0.31 32.41
N ILE A 206 -12.20 1.60 32.09
CA ILE A 206 -11.83 2.07 30.75
C ILE A 206 -10.44 2.68 30.74
N ALA A 207 -9.76 2.58 29.57
CA ALA A 207 -8.62 3.39 29.23
C ALA A 207 -8.97 4.32 28.07
N VAL A 208 -8.56 5.58 28.18
CA VAL A 208 -8.72 6.59 27.12
C VAL A 208 -7.39 6.76 26.42
N LEU A 209 -7.34 6.38 25.15
CA LEU A 209 -6.17 6.49 24.29
C LEU A 209 -6.22 7.84 23.56
N PRO A 210 -5.16 8.69 23.63
CA PRO A 210 -5.10 9.99 22.97
C PRO A 210 -4.78 9.85 21.48
N MET A 211 -5.62 9.15 20.74
CA MET A 211 -5.53 8.93 19.30
C MET A 211 -6.88 8.53 18.72
N GLY A 212 -7.11 8.81 17.45
CA GLY A 212 -8.38 8.53 16.80
C GLY A 212 -8.28 8.54 15.27
N TYR A 213 -9.39 8.93 14.60
CA TYR A 213 -9.39 8.90 13.13
C TYR A 213 -8.51 9.99 12.49
N TYR A 214 -8.16 11.05 13.22
CA TYR A 214 -7.16 12.03 12.78
C TYR A 214 -5.76 11.38 12.63
N ASP A 215 -5.46 10.42 13.49
CA ASP A 215 -4.19 9.71 13.50
C ASP A 215 -4.18 8.52 12.52
N GLY A 216 -5.29 8.26 11.85
CA GLY A 216 -5.45 7.18 10.89
C GLY A 216 -6.14 5.93 11.43
N TYR A 217 -6.67 5.93 12.67
CA TYR A 217 -7.43 4.81 13.23
C TYR A 217 -8.88 4.88 12.76
N PRO A 218 -9.34 3.98 11.85
CA PRO A 218 -10.61 4.13 11.16
C PRO A 218 -11.82 4.25 12.09
N ARG A 219 -12.74 5.18 11.78
CA ARG A 219 -13.98 5.35 12.56
C ARG A 219 -14.89 4.13 12.52
N LEU A 220 -14.79 3.31 11.47
CA LEU A 220 -15.53 2.04 11.33
C LEU A 220 -15.11 0.97 12.34
N LEU A 221 -13.99 1.15 13.04
CA LEU A 221 -13.56 0.28 14.13
C LEU A 221 -14.37 0.48 15.43
N SER A 222 -15.28 1.45 15.47
CA SER A 222 -16.15 1.75 16.59
C SER A 222 -16.93 0.50 17.04
N SER A 223 -16.79 0.10 18.30
CA SER A 223 -17.42 -1.07 18.91
C SER A 223 -17.22 -2.40 18.17
N ARG A 224 -16.17 -2.49 17.33
CA ARG A 224 -15.85 -3.69 16.54
C ARG A 224 -14.44 -4.21 16.78
N ALA A 225 -13.50 -3.27 16.95
CA ALA A 225 -12.10 -3.61 17.10
C ALA A 225 -11.73 -3.93 18.56
N HIS A 226 -10.52 -4.48 18.68
CA HIS A 226 -9.85 -4.68 19.96
C HIS A 226 -8.45 -4.06 19.88
N ALA A 227 -7.97 -3.53 21.00
CA ALA A 227 -6.55 -3.31 21.24
C ALA A 227 -6.02 -4.42 22.16
N LEU A 228 -4.71 -4.51 22.32
CA LEU A 228 -4.09 -5.42 23.27
C LEU A 228 -3.48 -4.63 24.42
N VAL A 229 -3.67 -5.12 25.64
CA VAL A 229 -3.03 -4.61 26.85
C VAL A 229 -2.59 -5.80 27.69
N ASN A 230 -1.31 -5.91 28.01
CA ASN A 230 -0.75 -7.01 28.78
C ASN A 230 -1.12 -8.40 28.21
N GLY A 231 -1.08 -8.55 26.89
CA GLY A 231 -1.45 -9.80 26.20
C GLY A 231 -2.93 -10.11 26.16
N GLN A 232 -3.81 -9.19 26.54
CA GLN A 232 -5.25 -9.38 26.60
C GLN A 232 -5.98 -8.53 25.55
N ARG A 233 -7.05 -9.07 24.94
CA ARG A 233 -7.91 -8.33 24.02
C ARG A 233 -8.85 -7.40 24.75
N CYS A 234 -8.70 -6.11 24.50
CA CYS A 234 -9.44 -5.02 25.10
C CYS A 234 -10.39 -4.41 24.05
N PRO A 235 -11.73 -4.62 24.17
CA PRO A 235 -12.68 -4.11 23.18
C PRO A 235 -12.67 -2.58 23.10
N VAL A 236 -12.83 -2.05 21.89
CA VAL A 236 -13.12 -0.64 21.65
C VAL A 236 -14.57 -0.37 22.02
N LEU A 237 -14.79 0.55 22.94
CA LEU A 237 -16.11 0.91 23.46
C LEU A 237 -16.65 2.17 22.80
N GLY A 238 -17.82 2.06 22.19
CA GLY A 238 -18.49 3.18 21.55
C GLY A 238 -17.77 3.66 20.29
N ARG A 239 -17.96 4.93 19.94
CA ARG A 239 -17.43 5.50 18.69
C ARG A 239 -15.97 5.89 18.84
N VAL A 240 -15.15 5.53 17.84
CA VAL A 240 -13.85 6.15 17.62
C VAL A 240 -14.06 7.63 17.35
N MET A 241 -13.34 8.48 18.07
CA MET A 241 -13.42 9.94 17.99
C MET A 241 -12.26 10.49 17.16
N MET A 242 -12.23 11.81 16.96
CA MET A 242 -11.16 12.45 16.19
C MET A 242 -9.79 12.14 16.80
N ASN A 243 -9.64 12.36 18.12
CA ASN A 243 -8.37 12.24 18.83
C ASN A 243 -8.47 11.31 20.07
N HIS A 244 -9.53 10.50 20.18
CA HIS A 244 -9.67 9.57 21.30
C HIS A 244 -10.29 8.25 20.87
N VAL A 245 -9.79 7.17 21.48
CA VAL A 245 -10.37 5.84 21.49
C VAL A 245 -10.52 5.39 22.93
N VAL A 246 -11.66 4.79 23.26
CA VAL A 246 -11.90 4.22 24.58
C VAL A 246 -11.90 2.71 24.49
N ILE A 247 -11.15 2.04 25.35
CA ILE A 247 -11.08 0.57 25.42
C ILE A 247 -11.43 0.07 26.81
N ASP A 248 -12.00 -1.13 26.88
CA ASP A 248 -12.26 -1.84 28.13
C ASP A 248 -10.99 -2.55 28.61
N VAL A 249 -10.47 -2.17 29.74
CA VAL A 249 -9.27 -2.78 30.37
C VAL A 249 -9.58 -3.50 31.68
N THR A 250 -10.86 -3.76 31.97
CA THR A 250 -11.32 -4.36 33.22
C THR A 250 -10.58 -5.64 33.57
N ARG A 251 -10.28 -6.48 32.55
CA ARG A 251 -9.60 -7.77 32.73
C ARG A 251 -8.09 -7.71 32.45
N ALA A 252 -7.61 -6.64 31.82
CA ALA A 252 -6.23 -6.59 31.32
C ALA A 252 -5.24 -6.05 32.36
N THR A 253 -5.70 -5.30 33.37
CA THR A 253 -4.82 -4.74 34.39
C THR A 253 -5.57 -4.43 35.68
N GLN A 254 -4.88 -4.60 36.80
CA GLN A 254 -5.35 -4.15 38.12
C GLN A 254 -4.67 -2.82 38.54
N ASP A 255 -3.62 -2.40 37.81
CA ASP A 255 -2.86 -1.19 38.13
C ASP A 255 -3.66 0.06 37.83
N GLU A 256 -3.64 1.05 38.71
CA GLU A 256 -4.38 2.31 38.57
C GLU A 256 -3.75 3.30 37.57
N GLY A 257 -2.55 3.03 37.09
CA GLY A 257 -1.80 3.90 36.19
C GLY A 257 -2.23 3.83 34.71
N PRO A 258 -1.64 4.67 33.86
CA PRO A 258 -1.81 4.61 32.42
C PRO A 258 -1.29 3.27 31.86
N VAL A 259 -2.00 2.71 30.90
CA VAL A 259 -1.65 1.47 30.21
C VAL A 259 -1.07 1.73 28.82
N THR A 260 -0.23 0.84 28.34
CA THR A 260 0.19 0.84 26.91
C THR A 260 -0.70 -0.13 26.14
N ALA A 261 -1.41 0.38 25.14
CA ALA A 261 -2.24 -0.42 24.26
C ALA A 261 -1.54 -0.64 22.92
N THR A 262 -1.53 -1.87 22.44
CA THR A 262 -1.10 -2.25 21.09
C THR A 262 -2.32 -2.29 20.18
N LEU A 263 -2.37 -1.38 19.20
CA LEU A 263 -3.47 -1.22 18.25
C LEU A 263 -3.25 -2.03 16.98
N LEU A 264 -1.99 -2.23 16.63
CA LEU A 264 -1.53 -3.07 15.53
C LEU A 264 -0.23 -3.75 15.99
N GLY A 265 -0.12 -5.04 15.83
CA GLY A 265 1.07 -5.79 16.21
C GLY A 265 0.80 -6.87 17.26
N ARG A 266 1.86 -7.31 17.94
CA ARG A 266 1.81 -8.34 18.97
C ARG A 266 1.97 -7.75 20.37
N ASP A 267 1.33 -8.42 21.33
CA ASP A 267 1.49 -8.20 22.75
C ASP A 267 1.34 -9.56 23.44
N GLY A 268 2.44 -10.12 23.95
CA GLY A 268 2.50 -11.52 24.38
C GLY A 268 2.17 -12.48 23.23
N ASP A 269 1.30 -13.43 23.47
CA ASP A 269 0.86 -14.42 22.48
C ASP A 269 -0.27 -13.89 21.56
N GLU A 270 -0.87 -12.76 21.93
CA GLU A 270 -1.95 -12.16 21.16
C GLU A 270 -1.44 -11.23 20.05
N GLN A 271 -2.27 -11.09 19.02
CA GLN A 271 -1.99 -10.23 17.88
C GLN A 271 -3.25 -9.51 17.40
N VAL A 272 -3.09 -8.24 17.04
CA VAL A 272 -4.01 -7.50 16.16
C VAL A 272 -3.28 -7.23 14.85
N SER A 273 -3.66 -7.92 13.78
CA SER A 273 -3.04 -7.76 12.46
C SER A 273 -3.67 -6.64 11.65
N ALA A 274 -2.96 -6.17 10.60
CA ALA A 274 -3.53 -5.22 9.63
C ALA A 274 -4.75 -5.82 8.90
N ASP A 275 -4.73 -7.14 8.65
CA ASP A 275 -5.86 -7.84 8.02
C ASP A 275 -7.08 -7.88 8.93
N GLN A 276 -6.89 -8.11 10.24
CA GLN A 276 -8.00 -8.05 11.21
C GLN A 276 -8.60 -6.64 11.28
N LEU A 277 -7.76 -5.60 11.34
CA LEU A 277 -8.24 -4.22 11.32
C LEU A 277 -8.99 -3.91 10.02
N ALA A 278 -8.50 -4.40 8.89
CA ALA A 278 -9.13 -4.23 7.59
C ALA A 278 -10.53 -4.87 7.55
N VAL A 279 -10.65 -6.10 8.03
CA VAL A 279 -11.95 -6.79 8.14
C VAL A 279 -12.94 -6.00 9.01
N TRP A 280 -12.52 -5.55 10.18
CA TRP A 280 -13.37 -4.76 11.09
C TRP A 280 -13.74 -3.39 10.51
N ALA A 281 -12.83 -2.78 9.74
CA ALA A 281 -13.04 -1.49 9.08
C ALA A 281 -13.68 -1.62 7.68
N GLN A 282 -13.98 -2.84 7.21
CA GLN A 282 -14.55 -3.13 5.88
C GLN A 282 -13.71 -2.54 4.74
N THR A 283 -12.40 -2.76 4.78
CA THR A 283 -11.43 -2.29 3.81
C THR A 283 -10.30 -3.31 3.63
N ILE A 284 -9.18 -2.89 3.06
CA ILE A 284 -7.98 -3.72 2.83
C ILE A 284 -6.82 -3.29 3.73
N ASN A 285 -5.89 -4.21 3.99
CA ASN A 285 -4.74 -3.96 4.85
C ASN A 285 -3.84 -2.83 4.36
N TYR A 286 -3.77 -2.58 3.04
CA TYR A 286 -3.09 -1.44 2.44
C TYR A 286 -3.60 -0.11 3.01
N GLU A 287 -4.93 0.06 3.05
CA GLU A 287 -5.54 1.29 3.57
C GLU A 287 -5.22 1.47 5.06
N ILE A 288 -5.26 0.38 5.84
CA ILE A 288 -4.94 0.44 7.27
C ILE A 288 -3.54 1.01 7.49
N VAL A 289 -2.52 0.47 6.82
CA VAL A 289 -1.14 0.88 7.09
C VAL A 289 -0.77 2.22 6.44
N THR A 290 -1.36 2.57 5.29
CA THR A 290 -1.08 3.83 4.60
C THR A 290 -1.74 5.04 5.26
N ARG A 291 -2.85 4.84 5.97
CA ARG A 291 -3.58 5.91 6.68
C ARG A 291 -2.95 6.32 8.01
N ILE A 292 -2.01 5.55 8.56
CA ILE A 292 -1.33 5.92 9.80
C ILE A 292 -0.63 7.26 9.62
N GLY A 293 -1.04 8.26 10.40
CA GLY A 293 -0.68 9.66 10.22
C GLY A 293 0.83 9.89 10.15
N ALA A 294 1.28 10.72 9.20
CA ALA A 294 2.71 11.03 9.01
C ALA A 294 3.32 11.77 10.21
N HIS A 295 2.50 12.47 10.98
CA HIS A 295 2.90 13.20 12.21
C HIS A 295 3.25 12.25 13.36
N LEU A 296 2.82 10.99 13.32
CA LEU A 296 3.16 10.01 14.36
C LEU A 296 4.63 9.59 14.24
N ARG A 297 5.33 9.61 15.37
CA ARG A 297 6.75 9.23 15.41
C ARG A 297 6.91 7.75 15.03
N ARG A 298 7.82 7.47 14.09
CA ARG A 298 8.30 6.13 13.78
C ARG A 298 9.61 5.88 14.54
N VAL A 299 9.69 4.72 15.18
CA VAL A 299 10.88 4.30 15.92
C VAL A 299 11.29 2.94 15.37
N VAL A 300 12.54 2.82 14.96
CA VAL A 300 13.14 1.53 14.56
C VAL A 300 13.54 0.83 15.84
N ILE A 301 13.15 -0.45 15.98
CA ILE A 301 13.44 -1.32 17.15
C ILE A 301 14.23 -2.54 16.72
#